data_9f579c297846847358528b16bf4a20b5
#
_entry.id   9f579c297846847358528b16bf4a20b5
#
_cell.length_a   1.000
_cell.length_b   1.000
_cell.length_c   1.000
_cell.angle_alpha   90.00
_cell.angle_beta   90.00
_cell.angle_gamma   90.00
#
_symmetry.space_group_name_H-M   'P 1'
#
loop_
_entity.id
_entity.type
_entity.pdbx_description
1 polymer ?
#
loop_
_entity_poly.entity_id
_entity_poly.type
_entity_poly.pdbx_seq_one_letter_code
_entity_poly.pdbx_strand_id
1 'polypeptide(L)'
;EKNFLGRGQALSFSIRTGADDRLYELSFFEPMFLRNDLGLGMNLSLKDTNKQNAAYDTENVMFQPFIIYPLGQKAKLKVDYSVIQTDLSNPGLVGAIVTDEVNEGKITSSSIGYELTNDSRLYKSGQKNGFLLKVGQQFAGLGGDNTGLKTLIMAAAQREAFKEEVKFSAVVEAGVLTYTSGNSRVTDRFFLSSNKMRGFEPGGLGPRECSNKLCGTGTNDALGGENFTVLRLEAEFPFGLPEEYGLSGGIFYDIGNVWSLSKVNDNVLYE
;
A
#
# COMPACT_ATOMS: atom_id res chain seq x y z
N GLU A 1 -8.87 7.32 -20.60
CA GLU A 1 -9.38 6.89 -21.90
C GLU A 1 -8.83 5.50 -22.21
N LYS A 2 -9.69 4.58 -22.64
CA LYS A 2 -9.30 3.26 -23.13
C LYS A 2 -9.25 3.33 -24.65
N ASN A 3 -8.29 2.63 -25.25
CA ASN A 3 -8.05 2.66 -26.69
C ASN A 3 -7.62 4.04 -27.24
N PHE A 4 -6.76 4.73 -26.50
CA PHE A 4 -6.13 5.97 -26.93
C PHE A 4 -5.42 5.76 -28.28
N LEU A 5 -5.63 6.66 -29.22
CA LEU A 5 -5.15 6.57 -30.60
C LEU A 5 -5.54 5.28 -31.38
N GLY A 6 -6.58 4.53 -30.96
CA GLY A 6 -7.05 3.34 -31.68
C GLY A 6 -6.14 2.12 -31.61
N ARG A 7 -5.12 2.10 -30.72
CA ARG A 7 -4.13 1.02 -30.59
C ARG A 7 -4.30 0.14 -29.33
N GLY A 8 -5.43 0.27 -28.63
CA GLY A 8 -5.64 -0.44 -27.36
C GLY A 8 -4.91 0.19 -26.17
N GLN A 9 -4.20 1.28 -26.36
CA GLN A 9 -3.48 2.01 -25.32
C GLN A 9 -4.46 2.61 -24.32
N ALA A 10 -4.07 2.68 -23.07
CA ALA A 10 -4.82 3.35 -22.01
C ALA A 10 -4.04 4.57 -21.51
N LEU A 11 -4.70 5.72 -21.49
CA LEU A 11 -4.21 6.94 -20.89
C LEU A 11 -5.21 7.38 -19.82
N SER A 12 -4.73 7.56 -18.60
CA SER A 12 -5.52 8.04 -17.46
C SER A 12 -4.88 9.27 -16.87
N PHE A 13 -5.70 10.29 -16.64
CA PHE A 13 -5.33 11.45 -15.87
C PHE A 13 -6.33 11.62 -14.75
N SER A 14 -5.85 11.66 -13.51
CA SER A 14 -6.64 11.80 -12.30
C SER A 14 -6.21 13.04 -11.53
N ILE A 15 -7.19 13.84 -11.14
CA ILE A 15 -7.00 14.97 -10.23
C ILE A 15 -7.93 14.75 -9.06
N ARG A 16 -7.38 14.72 -7.86
CA ARG A 16 -8.12 14.78 -6.61
C ARG A 16 -7.62 15.98 -5.83
N THR A 17 -8.52 16.86 -5.46
CA THR A 17 -8.21 18.03 -4.63
C THR A 17 -9.18 18.07 -3.48
N GLY A 18 -8.66 17.88 -2.26
CA GLY A 18 -9.36 18.05 -0.99
C GLY A 18 -8.79 19.22 -0.22
N ALA A 19 -9.33 19.47 0.96
CA ALA A 19 -8.78 20.48 1.88
C ALA A 19 -7.38 20.08 2.36
N ASP A 20 -7.16 18.77 2.55
CA ASP A 20 -6.00 18.21 3.23
C ASP A 20 -5.16 17.28 2.34
N ASP A 21 -5.69 16.89 1.17
CA ASP A 21 -4.96 16.06 0.23
C ASP A 21 -5.12 16.54 -1.22
N ARG A 22 -4.03 16.51 -1.97
CA ARG A 22 -4.01 16.76 -3.42
C ARG A 22 -3.27 15.63 -4.10
N LEU A 23 -3.86 15.08 -5.14
CA LEU A 23 -3.25 14.04 -5.96
C LEU A 23 -3.40 14.39 -7.42
N TYR A 24 -2.29 14.45 -8.13
CA TYR A 24 -2.22 14.52 -9.59
C TYR A 24 -1.55 13.25 -10.08
N GLU A 25 -2.22 12.50 -10.92
CA GLU A 25 -1.71 11.23 -11.42
C GLU A 25 -1.91 11.14 -12.92
N LEU A 26 -0.86 10.77 -13.63
CA LEU A 26 -0.84 10.46 -15.05
C LEU A 26 -0.35 9.03 -15.23
N SER A 27 -1.17 8.20 -15.84
CA SER A 27 -0.83 6.81 -16.15
C SER A 27 -0.99 6.55 -17.64
N PHE A 28 0.01 5.92 -18.24
CA PHE A 28 -0.01 5.41 -19.59
C PHE A 28 0.26 3.92 -19.60
N PHE A 29 -0.44 3.19 -20.44
CA PHE A 29 -0.23 1.75 -20.61
C PHE A 29 -0.44 1.33 -22.08
N GLU A 30 0.57 0.65 -22.63
CA GLU A 30 0.57 -0.01 -23.93
C GLU A 30 0.52 -1.53 -23.70
N PRO A 31 -0.59 -2.22 -24.01
CA PRO A 31 -0.74 -3.65 -23.70
C PRO A 31 0.06 -4.57 -24.64
N MET A 32 0.44 -4.11 -25.82
CA MET A 32 1.10 -4.93 -26.85
C MET A 32 2.38 -4.23 -27.37
N PHE A 33 3.33 -4.01 -26.49
CA PHE A 33 4.61 -3.41 -26.82
C PHE A 33 5.48 -4.41 -27.62
N LEU A 34 6.10 -3.95 -28.71
CA LEU A 34 6.95 -4.75 -29.62
C LEU A 34 6.26 -6.00 -30.21
N ARG A 35 4.95 -5.96 -30.48
CA ARG A 35 4.16 -7.05 -31.05
C ARG A 35 4.14 -8.36 -30.23
N ASN A 36 4.53 -8.30 -28.96
CA ASN A 36 4.43 -9.40 -28.00
C ASN A 36 3.34 -9.06 -27.00
N ASP A 37 2.89 -10.04 -26.23
CA ASP A 37 1.96 -9.83 -25.11
C ASP A 37 2.62 -9.05 -23.93
N LEU A 38 3.63 -8.25 -24.24
CA LEU A 38 4.39 -7.46 -23.29
C LEU A 38 3.68 -6.12 -23.08
N GLY A 39 3.23 -5.86 -21.86
CA GLY A 39 2.70 -4.55 -21.48
C GLY A 39 3.82 -3.60 -21.08
N LEU A 40 3.82 -2.38 -21.61
CA LEU A 40 4.69 -1.28 -21.17
C LEU A 40 3.84 -0.19 -20.56
N GLY A 41 4.21 0.32 -19.41
CA GLY A 41 3.48 1.39 -18.76
C GLY A 41 4.39 2.37 -18.04
N MET A 42 3.78 3.48 -17.64
CA MET A 42 4.42 4.54 -16.89
C MET A 42 3.40 5.21 -15.98
N ASN A 43 3.78 5.43 -14.73
CA ASN A 43 3.04 6.23 -13.77
C ASN A 43 3.86 7.46 -13.38
N LEU A 44 3.20 8.60 -13.33
CA LEU A 44 3.73 9.84 -12.77
C LEU A 44 2.70 10.33 -11.76
N SER A 45 3.11 10.60 -10.54
CA SER A 45 2.21 11.14 -9.51
C SER A 45 2.89 12.21 -8.68
N LEU A 46 2.09 13.21 -8.30
CA LEU A 46 2.41 14.22 -7.31
C LEU A 46 1.31 14.17 -6.26
N LYS A 47 1.69 13.92 -5.02
CA LYS A 47 0.77 13.83 -3.90
C LYS A 47 1.24 14.72 -2.76
N ASP A 48 0.37 15.64 -2.37
CA ASP A 48 0.53 16.48 -1.19
C ASP A 48 -0.49 16.05 -0.14
N THR A 49 -0.09 15.95 1.12
CA THR A 49 -0.99 15.68 2.24
C THR A 49 -0.66 16.63 3.37
N ASN A 50 -1.66 17.39 3.82
CA ASN A 50 -1.53 18.39 4.87
C ASN A 50 -2.15 17.86 6.16
N LYS A 51 -1.38 17.64 7.19
CA LYS A 51 -1.74 17.45 8.63
C LYS A 51 -3.03 16.68 8.99
N GLN A 52 -3.57 15.85 8.08
CA GLN A 52 -4.87 15.19 8.34
C GLN A 52 -4.79 14.08 9.39
N ASN A 53 -3.72 13.26 9.31
CA ASN A 53 -3.53 12.11 10.20
C ASN A 53 -2.15 12.12 10.89
N ALA A 54 -1.40 13.18 10.69
CA ALA A 54 -0.08 13.38 11.26
C ALA A 54 0.12 14.87 11.55
N ALA A 55 1.01 15.20 12.46
CA ALA A 55 1.30 16.59 12.81
C ALA A 55 2.33 17.24 11.86
N TYR A 56 2.43 16.76 10.61
CA TYR A 56 3.35 17.25 9.57
C TYR A 56 2.72 17.12 8.19
N ASP A 57 3.24 17.88 7.23
CA ASP A 57 2.82 17.82 5.83
C ASP A 57 3.78 16.90 5.06
N THR A 58 3.26 16.21 4.02
CA THR A 58 4.08 15.37 3.14
C THR A 58 3.89 15.74 1.68
N GLU A 59 4.99 15.84 0.93
CA GLU A 59 4.98 15.94 -0.53
C GLU A 59 5.69 14.71 -1.11
N ASN A 60 5.04 14.02 -2.05
CA ASN A 60 5.59 12.88 -2.74
C ASN A 60 5.51 13.09 -4.25
N VAL A 61 6.65 13.04 -4.93
CA VAL A 61 6.75 13.01 -6.39
C VAL A 61 7.27 11.65 -6.80
N MET A 62 6.54 10.94 -7.65
CA MET A 62 6.89 9.59 -8.11
C MET A 62 6.89 9.51 -9.63
N PHE A 63 7.94 8.91 -10.19
CA PHE A 63 8.02 8.46 -11.56
C PHE A 63 8.33 6.97 -11.59
N GLN A 64 7.46 6.17 -12.25
CA GLN A 64 7.55 4.71 -12.26
C GLN A 64 7.22 4.14 -13.65
N PRO A 65 8.21 3.94 -14.53
CA PRO A 65 8.07 3.09 -15.70
C PRO A 65 8.05 1.61 -15.29
N PHE A 66 7.27 0.79 -16.00
CA PHE A 66 7.15 -0.63 -15.73
C PHE A 66 6.87 -1.45 -16.97
N ILE A 67 7.21 -2.72 -16.90
CA ILE A 67 6.91 -3.75 -17.91
C ILE A 67 6.10 -4.85 -17.23
N ILE A 68 5.08 -5.34 -17.92
CA ILE A 68 4.27 -6.48 -17.48
C ILE A 68 4.47 -7.61 -18.48
N TYR A 69 4.97 -8.74 -18.00
CA TYR A 69 5.13 -9.97 -18.75
C TYR A 69 4.11 -11.02 -18.29
N PRO A 70 3.19 -11.49 -19.17
CA PRO A 70 2.26 -12.55 -18.81
C PRO A 70 2.99 -13.89 -18.70
N LEU A 71 2.80 -14.59 -17.59
CA LEU A 71 3.30 -15.93 -17.31
C LEU A 71 2.19 -16.97 -17.50
N GLY A 72 1.50 -16.92 -18.65
CA GLY A 72 0.32 -17.70 -18.93
C GLY A 72 -0.99 -17.00 -18.55
N GLN A 73 -2.06 -17.76 -18.34
CA GLN A 73 -3.41 -17.18 -18.20
C GLN A 73 -3.74 -16.63 -16.82
N LYS A 74 -3.04 -17.09 -15.78
CA LYS A 74 -3.32 -16.76 -14.37
C LYS A 74 -2.22 -15.95 -13.71
N ALA A 75 -1.03 -15.93 -14.29
CA ALA A 75 0.13 -15.32 -13.68
C ALA A 75 0.72 -14.21 -14.56
N LYS A 76 1.28 -13.20 -13.92
CA LYS A 76 2.01 -12.11 -14.55
C LYS A 76 3.18 -11.68 -13.67
N LEU A 77 4.25 -11.27 -14.32
CA LEU A 77 5.40 -10.61 -13.70
C LEU A 77 5.41 -9.14 -14.10
N LYS A 78 5.35 -8.25 -13.14
CA LYS A 78 5.63 -6.83 -13.34
C LYS A 78 7.08 -6.57 -12.89
N VAL A 79 7.83 -5.85 -13.71
CA VAL A 79 9.14 -5.30 -13.33
C VAL A 79 9.05 -3.80 -13.50
N ASP A 80 9.48 -3.06 -12.50
CA ASP A 80 9.43 -1.60 -12.49
C ASP A 80 10.74 -0.98 -12.00
N TYR A 81 10.98 0.22 -12.47
CA TYR A 81 11.95 1.14 -11.90
C TYR A 81 11.18 2.32 -11.32
N SER A 82 11.53 2.78 -10.13
CA SER A 82 10.86 3.92 -9.54
C SER A 82 11.85 4.91 -8.94
N VAL A 83 11.57 6.18 -9.17
CA VAL A 83 12.21 7.30 -8.49
C VAL A 83 11.12 8.01 -7.69
N ILE A 84 11.32 8.09 -6.39
CA ILE A 84 10.39 8.74 -5.46
C ILE A 84 11.18 9.80 -4.70
N GLN A 85 10.70 11.04 -4.77
CA GLN A 85 11.18 12.13 -3.92
C GLN A 85 10.13 12.43 -2.87
N THR A 86 10.52 12.42 -1.61
CA THR A 86 9.64 12.67 -0.47
C THR A 86 10.17 13.84 0.35
N ASP A 87 9.30 14.79 0.66
CA ASP A 87 9.56 15.89 1.58
C ASP A 87 8.60 15.82 2.77
N LEU A 88 9.14 16.06 3.97
CA LEU A 88 8.36 16.24 5.20
C LEU A 88 8.55 17.69 5.64
N SER A 89 7.46 18.40 5.89
CA SER A 89 7.52 19.84 6.21
C SER A 89 6.46 20.23 7.23
N ASN A 90 6.53 21.49 7.68
CA ASN A 90 5.58 22.12 8.59
C ASN A 90 5.26 21.28 9.83
N PRO A 91 6.26 20.83 10.61
CA PRO A 91 5.99 20.04 11.80
C PRO A 91 5.19 20.89 12.81
N GLY A 92 4.10 20.32 13.31
CA GLY A 92 3.38 20.85 14.45
C GLY A 92 4.09 20.48 15.76
N LEU A 93 3.32 20.13 16.78
CA LEU A 93 3.87 19.54 18.00
C LEU A 93 4.17 18.06 17.75
N VAL A 94 5.42 17.75 17.43
CA VAL A 94 5.90 16.40 17.12
C VAL A 94 7.06 15.99 18.02
N GLY A 95 7.30 14.70 18.14
CA GLY A 95 8.44 14.14 18.89
C GLY A 95 9.77 14.32 18.18
N ALA A 96 10.83 13.86 18.84
CA ALA A 96 12.20 14.04 18.38
C ALA A 96 12.45 13.25 17.08
N ILE A 97 11.88 12.04 16.94
CA ILE A 97 12.09 11.19 15.76
C ILE A 97 11.54 11.88 14.51
N VAL A 98 10.29 12.35 14.57
CA VAL A 98 9.67 13.07 13.45
C VAL A 98 10.38 14.39 13.17
N THR A 99 10.80 15.12 14.21
CA THR A 99 11.58 16.36 14.08
C THR A 99 12.88 16.11 13.31
N ASP A 100 13.61 15.06 13.67
CA ASP A 100 14.85 14.69 12.98
C ASP A 100 14.60 14.33 11.51
N GLU A 101 13.54 13.56 11.23
CA GLU A 101 13.17 13.17 9.86
C GLU A 101 12.76 14.37 8.99
N VAL A 102 12.09 15.39 9.57
CA VAL A 102 11.79 16.65 8.90
C VAL A 102 13.07 17.44 8.62
N ASN A 103 14.01 17.48 9.56
CA ASN A 103 15.29 18.20 9.40
C ASN A 103 16.21 17.56 8.35
N GLU A 104 16.04 16.28 8.04
CA GLU A 104 16.75 15.62 6.92
C GLU A 104 16.36 16.21 5.56
N GLY A 105 15.19 16.87 5.46
CA GLY A 105 14.70 17.51 4.25
C GLY A 105 14.24 16.53 3.18
N LYS A 106 14.40 16.91 1.91
CA LYS A 106 14.00 16.09 0.76
C LYS A 106 14.89 14.85 0.63
N ILE A 107 14.25 13.68 0.54
CA ILE A 107 14.92 12.40 0.31
C ILE A 107 14.48 11.86 -1.04
N THR A 108 15.45 11.43 -1.83
CA THR A 108 15.22 10.77 -3.11
C THR A 108 15.55 9.29 -2.99
N SER A 109 14.60 8.43 -3.30
CA SER A 109 14.79 6.98 -3.38
C SER A 109 14.67 6.52 -4.83
N SER A 110 15.67 5.78 -5.29
CA SER A 110 15.68 5.15 -6.62
C SER A 110 15.76 3.65 -6.46
N SER A 111 14.80 2.94 -7.01
CA SER A 111 14.66 1.49 -6.80
C SER A 111 14.26 0.74 -8.07
N ILE A 112 14.66 -0.52 -8.13
CA ILE A 112 14.12 -1.50 -9.07
C ILE A 112 13.27 -2.51 -8.30
N GLY A 113 12.12 -2.87 -8.87
CA GLY A 113 11.22 -3.80 -8.23
C GLY A 113 10.69 -4.86 -9.18
N TYR A 114 10.17 -5.92 -8.59
CA TYR A 114 9.32 -6.88 -9.28
C TYR A 114 8.11 -7.25 -8.44
N GLU A 115 7.01 -7.58 -9.09
CA GLU A 115 5.81 -8.17 -8.49
C GLU A 115 5.37 -9.37 -9.32
N LEU A 116 5.37 -10.54 -8.71
CA LEU A 116 4.76 -11.74 -9.24
C LEU A 116 3.32 -11.84 -8.74
N THR A 117 2.36 -11.86 -9.65
CA THR A 117 0.93 -12.06 -9.34
C THR A 117 0.45 -13.35 -9.97
N ASN A 118 -0.21 -14.21 -9.18
CA ASN A 118 -0.99 -15.35 -9.66
C ASN A 118 -2.43 -15.20 -9.16
N ASP A 119 -3.38 -15.00 -10.07
CA ASP A 119 -4.79 -14.79 -9.74
C ASP A 119 -5.70 -15.75 -10.49
N SER A 120 -6.15 -16.77 -9.80
CA SER A 120 -7.10 -17.76 -10.37
C SER A 120 -8.56 -17.31 -10.27
N ARG A 121 -8.87 -16.24 -9.53
CA ARG A 121 -10.22 -15.72 -9.35
C ARG A 121 -10.76 -15.07 -10.62
N LEU A 122 -9.85 -14.52 -11.44
CA LEU A 122 -10.17 -13.82 -12.69
C LEU A 122 -10.19 -14.74 -13.92
N TYR A 123 -9.83 -16.02 -13.76
CA TYR A 123 -9.62 -16.92 -14.90
C TYR A 123 -10.91 -17.33 -15.62
N LYS A 124 -12.04 -17.41 -14.92
CA LYS A 124 -13.34 -17.73 -15.52
C LYS A 124 -14.38 -16.74 -15.04
N SER A 125 -15.18 -16.23 -15.96
CA SER A 125 -16.36 -15.43 -15.62
C SER A 125 -17.29 -16.25 -14.73
N GLY A 126 -17.70 -15.69 -13.59
CA GLY A 126 -18.55 -16.38 -12.61
C GLY A 126 -17.82 -17.40 -11.72
N GLN A 127 -16.48 -17.43 -11.73
CA GLN A 127 -15.74 -18.31 -10.82
C GLN A 127 -15.88 -17.80 -9.38
N LYS A 128 -16.57 -18.59 -8.56
CA LYS A 128 -16.91 -18.31 -7.17
C LYS A 128 -15.81 -18.73 -6.20
N ASN A 129 -14.91 -19.62 -6.64
CA ASN A 129 -13.79 -20.14 -5.87
C ASN A 129 -12.48 -19.72 -6.53
N GLY A 130 -11.53 -19.22 -5.76
CA GLY A 130 -10.26 -18.80 -6.32
C GLY A 130 -9.23 -18.37 -5.30
N PHE A 131 -8.03 -18.21 -5.82
CA PHE A 131 -6.85 -17.87 -5.05
C PHE A 131 -6.07 -16.75 -5.76
N LEU A 132 -5.56 -15.81 -4.98
CA LEU A 132 -4.62 -14.79 -5.38
C LEU A 132 -3.35 -14.93 -4.56
N LEU A 133 -2.20 -14.91 -5.23
CA LEU A 133 -0.90 -14.72 -4.60
C LEU A 133 -0.19 -13.55 -5.27
N LYS A 134 0.30 -12.61 -4.47
CA LYS A 134 1.19 -11.54 -4.89
C LYS A 134 2.45 -11.57 -4.04
N VAL A 135 3.60 -11.54 -4.68
CA VAL A 135 4.91 -11.41 -4.03
C VAL A 135 5.67 -10.32 -4.76
N GLY A 136 6.06 -9.29 -4.05
CA GLY A 136 6.81 -8.16 -4.59
C GLY A 136 8.03 -7.84 -3.74
N GLN A 137 9.11 -7.44 -4.42
CA GLN A 137 10.31 -6.89 -3.79
C GLN A 137 10.75 -5.63 -4.52
N GLN A 138 11.22 -4.67 -3.76
CA GLN A 138 11.80 -3.42 -4.24
C GLN A 138 13.18 -3.23 -3.62
N PHE A 139 14.20 -3.08 -4.46
CA PHE A 139 15.60 -2.86 -4.09
C PHE A 139 15.93 -1.39 -4.33
N ALA A 140 16.03 -0.59 -3.27
CA ALA A 140 16.51 0.78 -3.30
C ALA A 140 18.04 0.81 -3.25
N GLY A 141 18.66 1.81 -3.93
CA GLY A 141 20.12 1.99 -3.93
C GLY A 141 20.72 2.14 -5.32
N LEU A 142 19.89 2.36 -6.36
CA LEU A 142 20.34 2.64 -7.73
C LEU A 142 20.59 4.14 -7.98
N GLY A 143 21.06 4.85 -6.97
CA GLY A 143 21.14 6.29 -6.87
C GLY A 143 20.04 6.82 -5.95
N GLY A 144 20.31 7.92 -5.23
CA GLY A 144 19.45 8.44 -4.18
C GLY A 144 20.09 8.30 -2.80
N ASP A 145 19.32 8.61 -1.77
CA ASP A 145 19.83 8.83 -0.41
C ASP A 145 19.81 7.57 0.46
N ASN A 146 19.05 6.54 0.06
CA ASN A 146 18.87 5.31 0.86
C ASN A 146 19.13 4.04 0.04
N THR A 147 19.58 3.02 0.77
CA THR A 147 19.75 1.65 0.23
C THR A 147 18.99 0.68 1.12
N GLY A 148 18.12 -0.13 0.52
CA GLY A 148 17.30 -1.07 1.27
C GLY A 148 16.50 -2.03 0.43
N LEU A 149 15.74 -2.87 1.11
CA LEU A 149 14.86 -3.87 0.53
C LEU A 149 13.48 -3.77 1.18
N LYS A 150 12.45 -3.62 0.35
CA LYS A 150 11.05 -3.71 0.75
C LYS A 150 10.43 -4.96 0.13
N THR A 151 9.92 -5.85 0.97
CA THR A 151 9.24 -7.08 0.55
C THR A 151 7.78 -7.01 0.96
N LEU A 152 6.88 -7.33 0.04
CA LEU A 152 5.44 -7.40 0.27
C LEU A 152 4.92 -8.75 -0.20
N ILE A 153 4.08 -9.36 0.60
CA ILE A 153 3.39 -10.62 0.29
C ILE A 153 1.91 -10.44 0.58
N MET A 154 1.06 -10.88 -0.35
CA MET A 154 -0.38 -10.95 -0.17
C MET A 154 -0.89 -12.28 -0.70
N ALA A 155 -1.62 -13.01 0.12
CA ALA A 155 -2.36 -14.19 -0.30
C ALA A 155 -3.85 -13.99 0.02
N ALA A 156 -4.72 -14.26 -0.95
CA ALA A 156 -6.16 -14.21 -0.73
C ALA A 156 -6.82 -15.45 -1.31
N ALA A 157 -7.76 -16.01 -0.57
CA ALA A 157 -8.58 -17.15 -1.01
C ALA A 157 -10.04 -16.81 -0.80
N GLN A 158 -10.88 -17.24 -1.74
CA GLN A 158 -12.32 -17.16 -1.59
C GLN A 158 -12.96 -18.49 -1.96
N ARG A 159 -14.01 -18.86 -1.25
CA ARG A 159 -14.77 -20.09 -1.50
C ARG A 159 -16.24 -19.89 -1.15
N GLU A 160 -17.11 -20.36 -2.03
CA GLU A 160 -18.52 -20.49 -1.72
C GLU A 160 -18.82 -21.89 -1.16
N ALA A 161 -19.69 -21.94 -0.17
CA ALA A 161 -20.14 -23.15 0.50
C ALA A 161 -21.67 -23.09 0.73
N PHE A 162 -22.24 -24.15 1.31
CA PHE A 162 -23.67 -24.25 1.62
C PHE A 162 -24.58 -23.93 0.43
N LYS A 163 -24.38 -24.67 -0.69
CA LYS A 163 -25.08 -24.48 -1.96
C LYS A 163 -24.86 -23.09 -2.60
N GLU A 164 -23.66 -22.54 -2.41
CA GLU A 164 -23.27 -21.24 -2.96
C GLU A 164 -23.94 -20.01 -2.31
N GLU A 165 -24.60 -20.23 -1.16
CA GLU A 165 -25.24 -19.13 -0.44
C GLU A 165 -24.29 -18.38 0.48
N VAL A 166 -23.23 -19.04 0.99
CA VAL A 166 -22.27 -18.42 1.89
C VAL A 166 -20.91 -18.30 1.21
N LYS A 167 -20.37 -17.08 1.16
CA LYS A 167 -19.05 -16.79 0.64
C LYS A 167 -18.07 -16.56 1.76
N PHE A 168 -17.05 -17.43 1.82
CA PHE A 168 -15.91 -17.26 2.73
C PHE A 168 -14.75 -16.61 1.99
N SER A 169 -14.11 -15.66 2.63
CA SER A 169 -12.87 -15.06 2.16
C SER A 169 -11.83 -15.00 3.27
N ALA A 170 -10.57 -15.22 2.90
CA ALA A 170 -9.42 -15.08 3.77
C ALA A 170 -8.34 -14.30 3.03
N VAL A 171 -7.76 -13.30 3.69
CA VAL A 171 -6.67 -12.49 3.14
C VAL A 171 -5.56 -12.41 4.18
N VAL A 172 -4.34 -12.75 3.78
CA VAL A 172 -3.11 -12.56 4.55
C VAL A 172 -2.24 -11.56 3.82
N GLU A 173 -1.79 -10.53 4.51
CA GLU A 173 -0.81 -9.58 4.02
C GLU A 173 0.35 -9.47 5.00
N ALA A 174 1.57 -9.39 4.48
CA ALA A 174 2.77 -9.15 5.27
C ALA A 174 3.75 -8.26 4.50
N GLY A 175 4.50 -7.47 5.21
CA GLY A 175 5.55 -6.63 4.66
C GLY A 175 6.75 -6.53 5.58
N VAL A 176 7.92 -6.44 4.96
CA VAL A 176 9.20 -6.23 5.64
C VAL A 176 9.95 -5.13 4.88
N LEU A 177 10.45 -4.17 5.63
CA LEU A 177 11.29 -3.08 5.16
C LEU A 177 12.63 -3.14 5.90
N THR A 178 13.73 -3.19 5.16
CA THR A 178 15.08 -3.22 5.75
C THR A 178 15.96 -2.23 5.01
N TYR A 179 16.61 -1.33 5.74
CA TYR A 179 17.61 -0.41 5.21
C TYR A 179 19.01 -0.91 5.57
N THR A 180 19.93 -0.87 4.61
CA THR A 180 21.35 -1.17 4.79
C THR A 180 22.18 0.11 4.87
N SER A 181 21.65 1.22 4.34
CA SER A 181 22.20 2.57 4.46
C SER A 181 21.07 3.57 4.52
N GLY A 182 21.19 4.58 5.38
CA GLY A 182 20.10 5.48 5.74
C GLY A 182 19.16 4.87 6.79
N ASN A 183 18.09 5.59 7.09
CA ASN A 183 17.05 5.15 8.02
C ASN A 183 15.69 5.15 7.32
N SER A 184 14.77 4.33 7.80
CA SER A 184 13.38 4.39 7.38
C SER A 184 12.73 5.66 7.93
N ARG A 185 11.96 6.35 7.09
CA ARG A 185 11.15 7.51 7.51
C ARG A 185 9.69 7.10 7.68
N VAL A 186 8.90 7.91 8.35
CA VAL A 186 7.46 7.70 8.51
C VAL A 186 6.74 7.51 7.16
N THR A 187 7.28 8.09 6.07
CA THR A 187 6.75 7.94 4.70
C THR A 187 7.03 6.58 4.05
N ASP A 188 8.03 5.85 4.53
CA ASP A 188 8.46 4.55 3.98
C ASP A 188 7.84 3.37 4.74
N ARG A 189 7.58 3.60 6.04
CA ARG A 189 7.09 2.59 6.98
C ARG A 189 5.65 2.18 6.70
N PHE A 190 5.28 1.06 7.25
CA PHE A 190 3.92 0.54 7.13
C PHE A 190 3.02 1.12 8.21
N PHE A 191 1.81 1.48 7.78
CA PHE A 191 0.71 1.87 8.66
C PHE A 191 -0.48 0.98 8.35
N LEU A 192 -1.13 0.48 9.39
CA LEU A 192 -2.42 -0.17 9.26
C LEU A 192 -3.52 0.88 9.40
N SER A 193 -4.49 0.82 8.52
CA SER A 193 -5.65 1.70 8.49
C SER A 193 -6.93 0.87 8.30
N SER A 194 -8.08 1.49 8.33
CA SER A 194 -9.39 0.84 8.22
C SER A 194 -9.57 -0.05 6.97
N ASN A 195 -8.81 0.17 5.91
CA ASN A 195 -8.82 -0.69 4.73
C ASN A 195 -8.09 -2.04 4.94
N LYS A 196 -7.22 -2.14 5.94
CA LYS A 196 -6.49 -3.37 6.33
C LYS A 196 -6.96 -3.94 7.65
N MET A 197 -7.34 -3.07 8.59
CA MET A 197 -7.83 -3.41 9.94
C MET A 197 -9.09 -2.60 10.22
N ARG A 198 -10.24 -3.19 10.03
CA ARG A 198 -11.55 -2.53 10.26
C ARG A 198 -11.67 -2.08 11.72
N GLY A 199 -12.15 -0.86 11.94
CA GLY A 199 -12.30 -0.26 13.27
C GLY A 199 -11.08 0.49 13.80
N PHE A 200 -9.97 0.52 13.06
CA PHE A 200 -8.77 1.28 13.44
C PHE A 200 -8.54 2.48 12.51
N GLU A 201 -8.14 3.59 13.11
CA GLU A 201 -7.69 4.78 12.38
C GLU A 201 -6.31 4.56 11.75
N PRO A 202 -5.93 5.32 10.72
CA PRO A 202 -4.57 5.33 10.21
C PRO A 202 -3.57 5.64 11.33
N GLY A 203 -2.58 4.75 11.53
CA GLY A 203 -1.61 4.89 12.61
C GLY A 203 -2.17 4.62 14.01
N GLY A 204 -3.38 4.06 14.14
CA GLY A 204 -3.97 3.64 15.43
C GLY A 204 -3.33 2.37 16.02
N LEU A 205 -2.47 1.71 15.26
CA LEU A 205 -1.72 0.52 15.68
C LEU A 205 -0.24 0.70 15.41
N GLY A 206 0.60 0.15 16.27
CA GLY A 206 2.04 0.10 16.09
C GLY A 206 2.81 1.14 16.90
N PRO A 207 4.11 1.29 16.63
CA PRO A 207 5.00 2.18 17.39
C PRO A 207 4.55 3.63 17.38
N ARG A 208 4.58 4.28 18.53
CA ARG A 208 4.23 5.69 18.72
C ARG A 208 5.29 6.41 19.57
N GLU A 209 5.59 7.66 19.25
CA GLU A 209 6.40 8.53 20.11
C GLU A 209 5.48 9.41 20.95
N CYS A 210 5.51 9.21 22.27
CA CYS A 210 4.62 9.87 23.22
C CYS A 210 5.42 10.68 24.24
N SER A 211 4.99 11.91 24.54
CA SER A 211 5.64 12.75 25.57
C SER A 211 5.66 12.05 26.92
N ASN A 212 6.86 11.88 27.49
CA ASN A 212 7.06 11.27 28.80
C ASN A 212 6.44 9.88 28.97
N LYS A 213 6.36 9.10 27.89
CA LYS A 213 5.69 7.78 27.88
C LYS A 213 4.19 7.84 28.21
N LEU A 214 3.57 8.99 28.01
CA LEU A 214 2.15 9.23 28.21
C LEU A 214 1.54 9.78 26.92
N CYS A 215 0.77 8.95 26.22
CA CYS A 215 0.13 9.33 24.95
C CYS A 215 -1.11 10.23 25.11
N GLY A 216 -1.50 10.57 26.34
CA GLY A 216 -2.70 11.35 26.64
C GLY A 216 -2.51 12.88 26.61
N THR A 217 -1.26 13.36 26.76
CA THR A 217 -0.94 14.79 26.79
C THR A 217 0.38 15.05 26.08
N GLY A 218 0.43 16.02 25.18
CA GLY A 218 1.62 16.35 24.40
C GLY A 218 1.70 15.64 23.06
N THR A 219 2.90 15.21 22.67
CA THR A 219 3.08 14.47 21.40
C THR A 219 2.53 13.08 21.50
N ASN A 220 1.93 12.60 20.40
CA ASN A 220 1.41 11.26 20.23
C ASN A 220 1.53 10.88 18.76
N ASP A 221 2.77 10.76 18.28
CA ASP A 221 3.06 10.57 16.87
C ASP A 221 3.06 9.09 16.50
N ALA A 222 2.19 8.70 15.58
CA ALA A 222 2.26 7.39 14.97
C ALA A 222 3.51 7.31 14.09
N LEU A 223 4.41 6.39 14.41
CA LEU A 223 5.67 6.22 13.68
C LEU A 223 5.59 5.17 12.58
N GLY A 224 4.53 4.34 12.57
CA GLY A 224 4.46 3.16 11.72
C GLY A 224 5.50 2.11 12.11
N GLY A 225 5.65 1.06 11.32
CA GLY A 225 6.63 0.01 11.55
C GLY A 225 7.33 -0.45 10.28
N GLU A 226 8.47 -1.05 10.43
CA GLU A 226 9.23 -1.67 9.34
C GLU A 226 8.69 -3.05 8.96
N ASN A 227 7.90 -3.65 9.84
CA ASN A 227 7.25 -4.93 9.61
C ASN A 227 5.75 -4.82 9.88
N PHE A 228 4.95 -5.55 9.10
CA PHE A 228 3.55 -5.74 9.42
C PHE A 228 3.04 -7.11 8.98
N THR A 229 2.01 -7.58 9.66
CA THR A 229 1.22 -8.74 9.25
C THR A 229 -0.25 -8.50 9.55
N VAL A 230 -1.13 -8.89 8.62
CA VAL A 230 -2.59 -8.81 8.77
C VAL A 230 -3.21 -10.09 8.25
N LEU A 231 -4.15 -10.64 9.02
CA LEU A 231 -5.08 -11.69 8.60
C LEU A 231 -6.50 -11.13 8.68
N ARG A 232 -7.24 -11.23 7.58
CA ARG A 232 -8.65 -10.89 7.51
C ARG A 232 -9.45 -12.10 7.11
N LEU A 233 -10.45 -12.45 7.89
CA LEU A 233 -11.41 -13.51 7.61
C LEU A 233 -12.81 -12.89 7.48
N GLU A 234 -13.57 -13.35 6.53
CA GLU A 234 -14.93 -12.86 6.31
C GLU A 234 -15.84 -13.98 5.82
N ALA A 235 -17.07 -13.98 6.33
CA ALA A 235 -18.15 -14.80 5.84
C ALA A 235 -19.34 -13.89 5.47
N GLU A 236 -19.73 -13.91 4.20
CA GLU A 236 -20.87 -13.16 3.68
C GLU A 236 -22.01 -14.15 3.38
N PHE A 237 -23.24 -13.82 3.78
CA PHE A 237 -24.42 -14.66 3.64
C PHE A 237 -25.65 -13.85 3.30
N PRO A 238 -26.59 -14.39 2.52
CA PRO A 238 -27.86 -13.74 2.22
C PRO A 238 -28.78 -13.75 3.46
N PHE A 239 -29.60 -12.73 3.60
CA PHE A 239 -30.64 -12.70 4.65
C PHE A 239 -31.89 -13.51 4.34
N GLY A 240 -31.91 -14.27 3.23
CA GLY A 240 -33.09 -15.02 2.81
C GLY A 240 -34.21 -14.15 2.24
N LEU A 241 -33.94 -12.89 1.95
CA LEU A 241 -34.86 -11.99 1.25
C LEU A 241 -34.74 -12.19 -0.26
N PRO A 242 -35.75 -11.82 -1.06
CA PRO A 242 -35.67 -11.86 -2.51
C PRO A 242 -34.41 -11.15 -3.02
N GLU A 243 -33.73 -11.72 -4.01
CA GLU A 243 -32.47 -11.21 -4.60
C GLU A 243 -32.61 -9.76 -5.11
N GLU A 244 -33.82 -9.34 -5.45
CA GLU A 244 -34.15 -7.99 -5.91
C GLU A 244 -33.79 -6.90 -4.88
N TYR A 245 -33.76 -7.22 -3.58
CA TYR A 245 -33.39 -6.28 -2.53
C TYR A 245 -31.87 -6.14 -2.36
N GLY A 246 -31.06 -7.08 -2.89
CA GLY A 246 -29.60 -7.03 -2.85
C GLY A 246 -29.01 -6.96 -1.45
N LEU A 247 -29.73 -7.47 -0.42
CA LEU A 247 -29.29 -7.39 0.97
C LEU A 247 -28.53 -8.65 1.37
N SER A 248 -27.27 -8.46 1.81
CA SER A 248 -26.44 -9.50 2.42
C SER A 248 -25.93 -9.04 3.79
N GLY A 249 -25.61 -10.02 4.63
CA GLY A 249 -24.93 -9.79 5.90
C GLY A 249 -23.55 -10.40 5.88
N GLY A 250 -22.67 -9.92 6.78
CA GLY A 250 -21.34 -10.48 6.89
C GLY A 250 -20.83 -10.47 8.33
N ILE A 251 -20.01 -11.47 8.63
CA ILE A 251 -19.23 -11.55 9.85
C ILE A 251 -17.77 -11.49 9.44
N PHE A 252 -16.97 -10.70 10.15
CA PHE A 252 -15.56 -10.60 9.89
C PHE A 252 -14.72 -10.70 11.15
N TYR A 253 -13.47 -11.12 10.97
CA TYR A 253 -12.46 -11.14 12.00
C TYR A 253 -11.13 -10.68 11.41
N ASP A 254 -10.60 -9.57 11.94
CA ASP A 254 -9.34 -8.98 11.51
C ASP A 254 -8.34 -9.05 12.67
N ILE A 255 -7.15 -9.55 12.40
CA ILE A 255 -6.03 -9.55 13.32
C ILE A 255 -4.77 -9.07 12.59
N GLY A 256 -4.01 -8.20 13.23
CA GLY A 256 -2.80 -7.67 12.62
C GLY A 256 -1.92 -6.96 13.64
N ASN A 257 -0.69 -6.73 13.22
CA ASN A 257 0.29 -5.97 13.99
C ASN A 257 1.25 -5.23 13.06
N VAL A 258 1.79 -4.13 13.57
CA VAL A 258 2.86 -3.33 12.96
C VAL A 258 3.94 -3.13 14.01
N TRP A 259 5.18 -3.46 13.67
CA TRP A 259 6.27 -3.43 14.63
C TRP A 259 7.62 -3.18 13.98
N SER A 260 8.66 -3.06 14.79
CA SER A 260 10.04 -2.78 14.42
C SER A 260 10.27 -1.35 13.92
N LEU A 261 11.24 -0.71 14.55
CA LEU A 261 11.81 0.57 14.14
C LEU A 261 13.32 0.48 14.26
N SER A 262 14.05 0.96 13.26
CA SER A 262 15.51 1.09 13.30
C SER A 262 15.97 2.25 14.19
N LYS A 263 15.16 3.31 14.31
CA LYS A 263 15.44 4.46 15.16
C LYS A 263 14.40 4.56 16.27
N VAL A 264 14.83 4.41 17.51
CA VAL A 264 13.99 4.46 18.70
C VAL A 264 14.62 5.37 19.76
N ASN A 265 13.80 5.95 20.60
CA ASN A 265 14.18 6.68 21.80
C ASN A 265 13.34 6.20 23.01
N ASP A 266 13.63 6.74 24.21
CA ASP A 266 12.94 6.33 25.44
C ASP A 266 11.44 6.63 25.49
N ASN A 267 10.94 7.48 24.56
CA ASN A 267 9.54 7.88 24.45
C ASN A 267 8.74 7.01 23.46
N VAL A 268 9.37 6.05 22.80
CA VAL A 268 8.67 5.14 21.87
C VAL A 268 7.96 4.04 22.65
N LEU A 269 6.68 3.90 22.39
CA LEU A 269 5.82 2.84 22.90
C LEU A 269 5.34 1.96 21.74
N TYR A 270 5.13 0.68 22.04
CA TYR A 270 4.55 -0.29 21.10
C TYR A 270 3.17 -0.67 21.62
N GLU A 271 2.12 -0.22 20.95
CA GLU A 271 0.71 -0.49 21.25
C GLU A 271 0.09 -1.48 20.27
#